data_ace2317bc6bdb45ac01a0e291c293036
#
_entry.id   ace2317bc6bdb45ac01a0e291c293036
#
_cell.length_a   1.000
_cell.length_b   1.000
_cell.length_c   1.000
_cell.angle_alpha   90.00
_cell.angle_beta   90.00
_cell.angle_gamma   90.00
#
_symmetry.space_group_name_H-M   'P 1'
#
loop_
_entity.id
_entity.type
_entity.pdbx_description
1 polymer ?
#
loop_
_entity_poly.entity_id
_entity_poly.type
_entity_poly.pdbx_seq_one_letter_code
_entity_poly.pdbx_strand_id
1 'polypeptide(L)'
;MNIDSFIKKIYPLAKRIGDIDPVFTTAQAGLESAWGERAISVYNLFGVTRGSWPANRCTLAITTEYFKTPDKRFVPPEKVIGIPVITETGGYKYRVLRFFRVYKS
;
A
#
# COMPACT_ATOMS: atom_id res chain seq x y z
N MET A 1 -5.27 -6.72 14.35
CA MET A 1 -6.41 -5.87 14.75
C MET A 1 -7.69 -6.56 14.30
N ASN A 2 -8.68 -6.71 15.16
CA ASN A 2 -9.94 -7.30 14.74
C ASN A 2 -10.80 -6.27 13.97
N ILE A 3 -11.88 -6.75 13.35
CA ILE A 3 -12.74 -5.92 12.50
C ILE A 3 -13.35 -4.77 13.28
N ASP A 4 -13.85 -5.02 14.50
CA ASP A 4 -14.46 -3.97 15.32
C ASP A 4 -13.46 -2.89 15.69
N SER A 5 -12.25 -3.26 16.11
CA SER A 5 -11.19 -2.32 16.44
C SER A 5 -10.78 -1.50 15.22
N PHE A 6 -10.71 -2.13 14.04
CA PHE A 6 -10.42 -1.45 12.80
C PHE A 6 -11.48 -0.39 12.48
N ILE A 7 -12.74 -0.76 12.53
CA ILE A 7 -13.86 0.16 12.25
C ILE A 7 -13.85 1.33 13.22
N LYS A 8 -13.69 1.08 14.52
CA LYS A 8 -13.64 2.14 15.53
C LYS A 8 -12.51 3.13 15.31
N LYS A 9 -11.40 2.67 14.73
CA LYS A 9 -10.24 3.52 14.44
C LYS A 9 -10.39 4.28 13.14
N ILE A 10 -10.86 3.63 12.08
CA ILE A 10 -10.82 4.16 10.73
C ILE A 10 -12.07 4.96 10.36
N TYR A 11 -13.25 4.55 10.84
CA TYR A 11 -14.49 5.26 10.53
C TYR A 11 -14.46 6.75 10.91
N PRO A 12 -14.00 7.13 12.11
CA PRO A 12 -13.93 8.56 12.44
C PRO A 12 -12.98 9.34 11.53
N LEU A 13 -11.89 8.71 11.08
CA LEU A 13 -10.93 9.33 10.14
C LEU A 13 -11.56 9.53 8.77
N ALA A 14 -12.25 8.50 8.25
CA ALA A 14 -12.96 8.58 6.99
C ALA A 14 -14.06 9.65 7.02
N LYS A 15 -14.80 9.74 8.13
CA LYS A 15 -15.82 10.76 8.31
C LYS A 15 -15.23 12.18 8.33
N ARG A 16 -14.04 12.35 8.88
CA ARG A 16 -13.38 13.65 8.94
C ARG A 16 -12.94 14.16 7.56
N ILE A 17 -12.58 13.25 6.65
CA ILE A 17 -12.19 13.60 5.28
C ILE A 17 -13.37 14.17 4.48
N GLY A 18 -14.58 13.63 4.62
CA GLY A 18 -15.84 14.25 4.22
C GLY A 18 -16.26 14.14 2.76
N ASP A 19 -15.40 13.73 1.85
CA ASP A 19 -15.69 13.75 0.41
C ASP A 19 -16.39 12.49 -0.10
N ILE A 20 -16.35 11.40 0.65
CA ILE A 20 -16.87 10.08 0.28
C ILE A 20 -17.64 9.53 1.47
N ASP A 21 -18.62 8.67 1.20
CA ASP A 21 -19.35 7.97 2.26
C ASP A 21 -18.36 7.27 3.21
N PRO A 22 -18.31 7.66 4.51
CA PRO A 22 -17.34 7.09 5.44
C PRO A 22 -17.53 5.59 5.68
N VAL A 23 -18.74 5.08 5.56
CA VAL A 23 -19.01 3.64 5.67
C VAL A 23 -18.34 2.91 4.51
N PHE A 24 -18.54 3.39 3.29
CA PHE A 24 -17.92 2.80 2.09
C PHE A 24 -16.39 2.86 2.17
N THR A 25 -15.85 4.02 2.54
CA THR A 25 -14.39 4.21 2.64
C THR A 25 -13.78 3.28 3.70
N THR A 26 -14.44 3.14 4.85
CA THR A 26 -13.98 2.25 5.91
C THR A 26 -14.01 0.79 5.47
N ALA A 27 -15.09 0.37 4.80
CA ALA A 27 -15.23 -0.99 4.29
C ALA A 27 -14.18 -1.30 3.23
N GLN A 28 -13.95 -0.39 2.28
CA GLN A 28 -12.94 -0.55 1.25
C GLN A 28 -11.54 -0.63 1.84
N ALA A 29 -11.21 0.24 2.77
CA ALA A 29 -9.94 0.20 3.48
C ALA A 29 -9.75 -1.13 4.22
N GLY A 30 -10.82 -1.64 4.84
CA GLY A 30 -10.80 -2.93 5.51
C GLY A 30 -10.50 -4.08 4.57
N LEU A 31 -11.20 -4.14 3.44
CA LEU A 31 -11.00 -5.21 2.44
C LEU A 31 -9.60 -5.17 1.83
N GLU A 32 -9.10 -3.99 1.46
CA GLU A 32 -7.80 -3.86 0.83
C GLU A 32 -6.63 -4.13 1.78
N SER A 33 -6.80 -3.86 3.07
CA SER A 33 -5.74 -4.06 4.07
C SER A 33 -5.93 -5.31 4.92
N ALA A 34 -6.91 -6.17 4.60
CA ALA A 34 -7.34 -7.28 5.47
C ALA A 34 -7.60 -6.80 6.89
N TRP A 35 -8.41 -5.72 7.01
CA TRP A 35 -8.80 -5.09 8.27
C TRP A 35 -7.60 -4.64 9.11
N GLY A 36 -6.58 -4.11 8.43
CA GLY A 36 -5.37 -3.57 9.02
C GLY A 36 -4.20 -4.54 9.10
N GLU A 37 -4.39 -5.82 8.86
CA GLU A 37 -3.31 -6.80 9.02
C GLU A 37 -2.24 -6.70 7.93
N ARG A 38 -2.62 -6.25 6.72
CA ARG A 38 -1.70 -6.09 5.60
C ARG A 38 -1.35 -4.65 5.28
N ALA A 39 -1.72 -3.72 6.16
CA ALA A 39 -1.38 -2.32 5.98
C ALA A 39 0.13 -2.10 6.14
N ILE A 40 0.71 -1.24 5.28
CA ILE A 40 2.14 -0.86 5.35
C ILE A 40 2.42 -0.11 6.65
N SER A 41 1.49 0.74 7.06
CA SER A 41 1.50 1.40 8.37
C SER A 41 0.06 1.57 8.82
N VAL A 42 -0.13 1.97 10.08
CA VAL A 42 -1.48 2.13 10.65
C VAL A 42 -2.38 3.04 9.81
N TYR A 43 -1.80 4.04 9.16
CA TYR A 43 -2.57 5.02 8.38
C TYR A 43 -2.33 4.93 6.87
N ASN A 44 -1.52 3.98 6.39
CA ASN A 44 -1.34 3.72 4.98
C ASN A 44 -2.03 2.42 4.57
N LEU A 45 -3.35 2.43 4.64
CA LEU A 45 -4.17 1.24 4.41
C LEU A 45 -4.25 0.84 2.94
N PHE A 46 -4.03 1.80 2.03
CA PHE A 46 -4.12 1.57 0.59
C PHE A 46 -2.75 1.35 -0.08
N GLY A 47 -1.67 1.26 0.69
CA GLY A 47 -0.34 1.01 0.14
C GLY A 47 0.14 2.14 -0.78
N VAL A 48 -0.05 3.41 -0.38
CA VAL A 48 0.38 4.55 -1.19
C VAL A 48 1.89 4.66 -1.20
N THR A 49 2.48 4.60 -2.38
CA THR A 49 3.93 4.75 -2.55
C THR A 49 4.39 6.19 -2.36
N ARG A 50 5.72 6.37 -2.30
CA ARG A 50 6.34 7.64 -1.94
C ARG A 50 5.89 8.85 -2.77
N GLY A 51 5.80 8.71 -4.09
CA GLY A 51 5.57 9.85 -4.97
C GLY A 51 6.63 10.93 -4.72
N SER A 52 6.18 12.17 -4.47
CA SER A 52 7.06 13.31 -4.19
C SER A 52 7.42 13.49 -2.71
N TRP A 53 6.97 12.58 -1.82
CA TRP A 53 7.25 12.68 -0.39
C TRP A 53 8.73 12.49 -0.10
N PRO A 54 9.31 13.18 0.90
CA PRO A 54 10.69 12.95 1.30
C PRO A 54 10.87 11.57 1.92
N ALA A 55 12.03 10.94 1.67
CA ALA A 55 12.30 9.57 2.12
C ALA A 55 12.19 9.42 3.64
N ASN A 56 12.52 10.47 4.41
CA ASN A 56 12.44 10.42 5.87
C ASN A 56 11.01 10.40 6.42
N ARG A 57 10.01 10.55 5.53
CA ARG A 57 8.58 10.40 5.88
C ARG A 57 7.98 9.13 5.28
N CYS A 58 8.82 8.21 4.84
CA CYS A 58 8.43 6.95 4.23
C CYS A 58 9.08 5.79 4.96
N THR A 59 8.54 4.61 4.76
CA THR A 59 9.15 3.35 5.21
C THR A 59 9.36 2.43 4.00
N LEU A 60 10.41 1.62 4.04
CA LEU A 60 10.65 0.61 3.03
C LEU A 60 9.88 -0.67 3.36
N ALA A 61 9.22 -1.23 2.37
CA ALA A 61 8.53 -2.51 2.49
C ALA A 61 8.55 -3.26 1.17
N ILE A 62 8.42 -4.58 1.25
CA ILE A 62 8.38 -5.45 0.08
C ILE A 62 6.95 -5.53 -0.40
N THR A 63 6.75 -5.33 -1.70
CA THR A 63 5.43 -5.42 -2.33
C THR A 63 5.52 -6.22 -3.63
N THR A 64 4.38 -6.67 -4.12
CA THR A 64 4.25 -7.31 -5.44
C THR A 64 3.71 -6.30 -6.42
N GLU A 65 4.37 -6.13 -7.56
CA GLU A 65 3.93 -5.25 -8.63
C GLU A 65 4.00 -5.98 -9.97
N TYR A 66 3.21 -5.52 -10.93
CA TYR A 66 3.11 -6.14 -12.25
C TYR A 66 3.50 -5.12 -13.31
N PHE A 67 4.42 -5.51 -14.20
CA PHE A 67 4.88 -4.68 -15.30
C PHE A 67 4.87 -5.47 -16.60
N LYS A 68 4.88 -4.75 -17.72
CA LYS A 68 4.86 -5.38 -19.05
C LYS A 68 6.26 -5.76 -19.54
N THR A 69 7.32 -5.33 -18.85
CA THR A 69 8.72 -5.57 -19.26
C THR A 69 9.47 -6.39 -18.21
N PRO A 70 10.48 -7.19 -18.64
CA PRO A 70 11.29 -7.97 -17.70
C PRO A 70 12.45 -7.20 -17.09
N ASP A 71 12.69 -5.95 -17.49
CA ASP A 71 13.88 -5.16 -17.15
C ASP A 71 13.54 -3.85 -16.43
N LYS A 72 12.41 -3.81 -15.73
CA LYS A 72 12.03 -2.65 -14.92
C LYS A 72 13.06 -2.40 -13.83
N ARG A 73 13.50 -1.16 -13.68
CA ARG A 73 14.50 -0.75 -12.70
C ARG A 73 13.96 0.33 -11.78
N PHE A 74 14.55 0.39 -10.60
CA PHE A 74 14.22 1.39 -9.57
C PHE A 74 15.49 2.10 -9.10
N VAL A 75 15.33 3.30 -8.59
CA VAL A 75 16.44 4.08 -8.01
C VAL A 75 16.68 3.58 -6.58
N PRO A 76 17.94 3.21 -6.22
CA PRO A 76 18.23 2.79 -4.86
C PRO A 76 17.80 3.85 -3.82
N PRO A 77 17.31 3.44 -2.63
CA PRO A 77 17.30 2.08 -2.09
C PRO A 77 16.13 1.21 -2.57
N GLU A 78 15.20 1.73 -3.36
CA GLU A 78 14.19 0.87 -3.98
C GLU A 78 14.85 -0.09 -4.95
N LYS A 79 14.41 -1.35 -4.99
CA LYS A 79 15.03 -2.36 -5.87
C LYS A 79 14.11 -3.54 -6.12
N VAL A 80 14.34 -4.20 -7.24
CA VAL A 80 13.72 -5.49 -7.53
C VAL A 80 14.39 -6.57 -6.67
N ILE A 81 13.59 -7.45 -6.09
CA ILE A 81 14.06 -8.58 -5.29
C ILE A 81 13.86 -9.85 -6.10
N GLY A 82 14.95 -10.57 -6.36
CA GLY A 82 14.90 -11.79 -7.16
C GLY A 82 14.66 -11.54 -8.65
N ILE A 83 14.11 -12.54 -9.32
CA ILE A 83 13.87 -12.53 -10.76
C ILE A 83 12.37 -12.41 -11.01
N PRO A 84 11.93 -11.50 -11.91
CA PRO A 84 10.52 -11.39 -12.29
C PRO A 84 9.98 -12.71 -12.86
N VAL A 85 8.73 -13.02 -12.56
CA VAL A 85 8.06 -14.24 -13.02
C VAL A 85 7.08 -13.88 -14.14
N ILE A 86 7.12 -14.62 -15.26
CA ILE A 86 6.17 -14.43 -16.36
C ILE A 86 4.77 -14.84 -15.88
N THR A 87 3.78 -13.97 -16.13
CA THR A 87 2.38 -14.25 -15.84
C THR A 87 1.69 -14.92 -17.01
N GLU A 88 0.50 -15.50 -16.77
CA GLU A 88 -0.29 -16.15 -17.83
C GLU A 88 -0.71 -15.16 -18.94
N THR A 89 -0.81 -13.88 -18.63
CA THR A 89 -1.19 -12.84 -19.58
C THR A 89 -0.01 -12.23 -20.33
N GLY A 90 1.21 -12.73 -20.11
CA GLY A 90 2.43 -12.27 -20.78
C GLY A 90 3.12 -11.10 -20.11
N GLY A 91 2.61 -10.60 -19.01
CA GLY A 91 3.29 -9.61 -18.18
C GLY A 91 4.26 -10.26 -17.20
N TYR A 92 4.83 -9.45 -16.31
CA TYR A 92 5.82 -9.91 -15.35
C TYR A 92 5.42 -9.52 -13.94
N LYS A 93 5.51 -10.47 -13.00
CA LYS A 93 5.27 -10.28 -11.59
C LYS A 93 6.60 -10.02 -10.89
N TYR A 94 6.69 -8.90 -10.21
CA TYR A 94 7.88 -8.47 -9.48
C TYR A 94 7.64 -8.48 -7.98
N ARG A 95 8.67 -8.85 -7.22
CA ARG A 95 8.78 -8.48 -5.82
C ARG A 95 9.72 -7.28 -5.73
N VAL A 96 9.29 -6.22 -5.08
CA VAL A 96 10.01 -4.95 -5.10
C VAL A 96 10.07 -4.38 -3.68
N LEU A 97 11.25 -3.89 -3.29
CA LEU A 97 11.40 -3.07 -2.09
C LEU A 97 11.07 -1.63 -2.48
N ARG A 98 10.03 -1.06 -1.90
CA ARG A 98 9.57 0.28 -2.23
C ARG A 98 9.36 1.15 -1.01
N PHE A 99 9.50 2.47 -1.20
CA PHE A 99 9.09 3.44 -0.19
C PHE A 99 7.57 3.60 -0.20
N PHE A 100 6.98 3.51 0.99
CA PHE A 100 5.57 3.79 1.22
C PHE A 100 5.45 4.96 2.20
N ARG A 101 4.45 5.79 1.98
CA ARG A 101 4.20 6.93 2.84
C ARG A 101 3.83 6.49 4.25
N VAL A 102 4.35 7.20 5.25
CA VAL A 102 3.95 7.02 6.64
C VAL A 102 3.08 8.20 7.02
N TYR A 103 1.80 7.96 7.16
CA TYR A 103 0.84 9.00 7.56
C TYR A 103 0.79 9.09 9.08
N LYS A 104 0.81 10.30 9.58
CA LYS A 104 0.45 10.59 10.97
C LYS A 104 -1.06 10.81 11.02
N SER A 105 -1.72 10.33 12.04
CA SER A 105 -3.17 10.39 12.22
C SER A 105 -3.80 11.72 11.75
#